data_f5c838b75444808fd71480abc71f9c6f
#
_entry.id   f5c838b75444808fd71480abc71f9c6f
#
_cell.length_a   1.000
_cell.length_b   1.000
_cell.length_c   1.000
_cell.angle_alpha   90.00
_cell.angle_beta   90.00
_cell.angle_gamma   90.00
#
_symmetry.space_group_name_H-M   'P 1'
#
loop_
_entity.id
_entity.type
_entity.pdbx_description
1 polymer ?
#
loop_
_entity_poly.entity_id
_entity_poly.type
_entity_poly.pdbx_seq_one_letter_code
_entity_poly.pdbx_strand_id
1 'polypeptide(L)'
;MSNDRFASAHEMVREYAELEEKMADPSIHEDQANARKLGRRYAQLGPVVAGFKAWKSSEDDLLAAAELADVDPDFAAEIPALEAARDAAAAKLEELLLPRDPNDDRDVILEVKAGAGGDESALFAGDLLRMYMRYAEKHNWKVEIIDATESEMGGYKDISVAVKSKGTAAPGESPYARLKFEGGVHRVQRVPETESQGRIHTSAAGVLILPEAEEVDVELNMNDVRVDVYRSSGPGGQSVNTTDSAVRLTHVPTGIVVSCQNEKSQLQNKESALRILRARLLADAQEKAEAIASAERKSQVRTVDRSERIRTYNFPENRISDHRVNYKANNLDAVLNGDLDDMIQTLLDADKAARLANAN
;
A
#
# COMPACT_ATOMS: atom_id res chain seq x y z
N MET A 1 -6.29 -38.91 0.92
CA MET A 1 -5.66 -37.75 0.31
C MET A 1 -5.32 -36.82 1.46
N SER A 2 -4.08 -36.77 1.90
CA SER A 2 -3.66 -35.81 2.94
C SER A 2 -3.81 -34.43 2.31
N ASN A 3 -4.78 -33.66 2.83
CA ASN A 3 -4.91 -32.24 2.51
C ASN A 3 -3.66 -31.61 3.12
N ASP A 4 -2.68 -31.30 2.31
CA ASP A 4 -1.44 -30.68 2.77
C ASP A 4 -1.82 -29.29 3.34
N ARG A 5 -1.87 -29.18 4.67
CA ARG A 5 -2.28 -27.98 5.41
C ARG A 5 -1.54 -26.73 4.95
N PHE A 6 -0.34 -26.90 4.40
CA PHE A 6 0.55 -25.80 4.00
C PHE A 6 0.97 -25.90 2.52
N ALA A 7 0.08 -26.38 1.63
CA ALA A 7 0.37 -26.50 0.20
C ALA A 7 0.84 -25.16 -0.42
N SER A 8 0.24 -24.05 -0.04
CA SER A 8 0.65 -22.71 -0.50
C SER A 8 2.06 -22.31 -0.02
N ALA A 9 2.48 -22.76 1.18
CA ALA A 9 3.83 -22.50 1.68
C ALA A 9 4.89 -23.21 0.84
N HIS A 10 4.61 -24.42 0.35
CA HIS A 10 5.53 -25.13 -0.55
C HIS A 10 5.75 -24.40 -1.88
N GLU A 11 4.71 -23.75 -2.42
CA GLU A 11 4.83 -22.93 -3.63
C GLU A 11 5.67 -21.69 -3.37
N MET A 12 5.45 -21.02 -2.21
CA MET A 12 6.22 -19.85 -1.80
C MET A 12 7.70 -20.17 -1.54
N VAL A 13 8.01 -21.34 -0.99
CA VAL A 13 9.42 -21.80 -0.80
C VAL A 13 10.10 -22.03 -2.15
N ARG A 14 9.40 -22.58 -3.14
CA ARG A 14 9.95 -22.73 -4.51
C ARG A 14 10.17 -21.37 -5.18
N GLU A 15 9.16 -20.49 -5.10
CA GLU A 15 9.27 -19.12 -5.62
C GLU A 15 10.47 -18.39 -5.01
N TYR A 16 10.69 -18.54 -3.70
CA TYR A 16 11.82 -17.94 -3.00
C TYR A 16 13.17 -18.41 -3.54
N ALA A 17 13.33 -19.71 -3.75
CA ALA A 17 14.55 -20.27 -4.33
C ALA A 17 14.79 -19.80 -5.77
N GLU A 18 13.74 -19.71 -6.60
CA GLU A 18 13.83 -19.16 -7.96
C GLU A 18 14.22 -17.68 -7.97
N LEU A 19 13.71 -16.91 -7.00
CA LEU A 19 14.08 -15.49 -6.84
C LEU A 19 15.53 -15.35 -6.40
N GLU A 20 16.01 -16.21 -5.51
CA GLU A 20 17.42 -16.23 -5.06
C GLU A 20 18.35 -16.49 -6.25
N GLU A 21 18.02 -17.45 -7.12
CA GLU A 21 18.78 -17.73 -8.33
C GLU A 21 18.78 -16.54 -9.31
N LYS A 22 17.60 -15.93 -9.54
CA LYS A 22 17.48 -14.73 -10.40
C LYS A 22 18.25 -13.54 -9.85
N MET A 23 18.28 -13.34 -8.52
CA MET A 23 19.01 -12.25 -7.89
C MET A 23 20.51 -12.48 -7.86
N ALA A 24 20.98 -13.72 -8.00
CA ALA A 24 22.39 -14.06 -8.15
C ALA A 24 22.93 -13.77 -9.56
N ASP A 25 22.08 -13.55 -10.55
CA ASP A 25 22.48 -13.20 -11.93
C ASP A 25 22.99 -11.76 -12.00
N PRO A 26 24.23 -11.51 -12.44
CA PRO A 26 24.78 -10.15 -12.58
C PRO A 26 23.96 -9.23 -13.52
N SER A 27 23.22 -9.81 -14.48
CA SER A 27 22.41 -9.04 -15.43
C SER A 27 21.23 -8.29 -14.78
N ILE A 28 20.82 -8.68 -13.57
CA ILE A 28 19.72 -8.04 -12.85
C ILE A 28 19.98 -6.55 -12.58
N HIS A 29 21.25 -6.14 -12.49
CA HIS A 29 21.63 -4.76 -12.23
C HIS A 29 21.43 -3.82 -13.44
N GLU A 30 21.22 -4.37 -14.63
CA GLU A 30 20.92 -3.61 -15.85
C GLU A 30 19.49 -3.04 -15.83
N ASP A 31 18.56 -3.72 -15.12
CA ASP A 31 17.18 -3.28 -14.93
C ASP A 31 16.88 -3.03 -13.43
N GLN A 32 17.10 -1.80 -13.00
CA GLN A 32 16.89 -1.40 -11.60
C GLN A 32 15.43 -1.55 -11.14
N ALA A 33 14.44 -1.36 -12.02
CA ALA A 33 13.02 -1.49 -11.67
C ALA A 33 12.68 -2.95 -11.38
N ASN A 34 13.11 -3.86 -12.26
CA ASN A 34 12.95 -5.30 -12.07
C ASN A 34 13.71 -5.80 -10.83
N ALA A 35 14.97 -5.35 -10.63
CA ALA A 35 15.75 -5.69 -9.44
C ALA A 35 15.04 -5.31 -8.14
N ARG A 36 14.45 -4.11 -8.07
CA ARG A 36 13.67 -3.67 -6.91
C ARG A 36 12.43 -4.53 -6.70
N LYS A 37 11.70 -4.87 -7.77
CA LYS A 37 10.50 -5.72 -7.70
C LYS A 37 10.84 -7.12 -7.17
N LEU A 38 11.86 -7.75 -7.72
CA LEU A 38 12.31 -9.09 -7.28
C LEU A 38 12.84 -9.04 -5.84
N GLY A 39 13.61 -8.01 -5.47
CA GLY A 39 14.13 -7.83 -4.11
C GLY A 39 13.00 -7.63 -3.08
N ARG A 40 11.95 -6.86 -3.40
CA ARG A 40 10.77 -6.73 -2.52
C ARG A 40 10.07 -8.08 -2.35
N ARG A 41 9.83 -8.81 -3.44
CA ARG A 41 9.16 -10.11 -3.37
C ARG A 41 9.97 -11.13 -2.58
N TYR A 42 11.28 -11.16 -2.75
CA TYR A 42 12.21 -11.99 -1.97
C TYR A 42 12.12 -11.66 -0.46
N ALA A 43 12.15 -10.38 -0.10
CA ALA A 43 12.03 -9.94 1.29
C ALA A 43 10.66 -10.30 1.90
N GLN A 44 9.58 -10.24 1.13
CA GLN A 44 8.22 -10.66 1.57
C GLN A 44 8.14 -12.14 1.87
N LEU A 45 8.76 -12.98 1.05
CA LEU A 45 8.73 -14.44 1.21
C LEU A 45 9.65 -14.95 2.32
N GLY A 46 10.71 -14.22 2.64
CA GLY A 46 11.71 -14.63 3.65
C GLY A 46 11.11 -15.10 4.98
N PRO A 47 10.22 -14.32 5.63
CA PRO A 47 9.57 -14.72 6.88
C PRO A 47 8.72 -16.00 6.74
N VAL A 48 8.00 -16.16 5.61
CA VAL A 48 7.18 -17.36 5.33
C VAL A 48 8.08 -18.60 5.21
N VAL A 49 9.19 -18.48 4.47
CA VAL A 49 10.16 -19.58 4.29
C VAL A 49 10.82 -19.95 5.63
N ALA A 50 11.17 -18.96 6.44
CA ALA A 50 11.73 -19.20 7.78
C ALA A 50 10.70 -19.89 8.70
N GLY A 51 9.44 -19.42 8.69
CA GLY A 51 8.35 -20.03 9.43
C GLY A 51 8.06 -21.47 9.00
N PHE A 52 8.06 -21.73 7.69
CA PHE A 52 7.86 -23.07 7.14
C PHE A 52 8.99 -24.02 7.55
N LYS A 53 10.26 -23.57 7.46
CA LYS A 53 11.41 -24.36 7.91
C LYS A 53 11.33 -24.68 9.40
N ALA A 54 10.95 -23.71 10.23
CA ALA A 54 10.80 -23.91 11.68
C ALA A 54 9.68 -24.92 12.01
N TRP A 55 8.51 -24.79 11.35
CA TRP A 55 7.42 -25.75 11.49
C TRP A 55 7.85 -27.15 11.05
N LYS A 56 8.50 -27.28 9.91
CA LYS A 56 8.96 -28.56 9.37
C LYS A 56 9.97 -29.23 10.30
N SER A 57 10.93 -28.48 10.86
CA SER A 57 11.88 -28.99 11.84
C SER A 57 11.16 -29.52 13.08
N SER A 58 10.20 -28.76 13.65
CA SER A 58 9.46 -29.21 14.83
C SER A 58 8.57 -30.44 14.56
N GLU A 59 8.07 -30.59 13.32
CA GLU A 59 7.34 -31.79 12.90
C GLU A 59 8.28 -33.01 12.79
N ASP A 60 9.46 -32.83 12.18
CA ASP A 60 10.46 -33.88 12.04
C ASP A 60 11.00 -34.32 13.44
N ASP A 61 11.23 -33.39 14.37
CA ASP A 61 11.64 -33.66 15.75
C ASP A 61 10.58 -34.47 16.50
N LEU A 62 9.28 -34.12 16.34
CA LEU A 62 8.17 -34.86 16.93
C LEU A 62 8.07 -36.27 16.39
N LEU A 63 8.21 -36.45 15.07
CA LEU A 63 8.20 -37.77 14.41
C LEU A 63 9.35 -38.63 14.91
N ALA A 64 10.57 -38.06 14.99
CA ALA A 64 11.74 -38.77 15.50
C ALA A 64 11.56 -39.21 16.98
N ALA A 65 11.04 -38.35 17.84
CA ALA A 65 10.77 -38.69 19.22
C ALA A 65 9.69 -39.77 19.34
N ALA A 66 8.63 -39.72 18.51
CA ALA A 66 7.56 -40.72 18.47
C ALA A 66 8.09 -42.13 18.05
N GLU A 67 9.02 -42.19 17.08
CA GLU A 67 9.64 -43.45 16.66
C GLU A 67 10.53 -44.05 17.76
N LEU A 68 11.17 -43.22 18.60
CA LEU A 68 12.06 -43.65 19.65
C LEU A 68 11.37 -43.91 21.01
N ALA A 69 10.15 -43.43 21.18
CA ALA A 69 9.37 -43.52 22.41
C ALA A 69 9.07 -44.95 22.87
N ASP A 70 9.00 -45.89 21.93
CA ASP A 70 8.84 -47.32 22.22
C ASP A 70 10.13 -47.97 22.77
N VAL A 71 11.27 -47.36 22.55
CA VAL A 71 12.59 -47.89 22.95
C VAL A 71 13.10 -47.21 24.20
N ASP A 72 12.85 -45.92 24.38
CA ASP A 72 13.34 -45.13 25.50
C ASP A 72 12.22 -44.21 26.06
N PRO A 73 11.82 -44.42 27.36
CA PRO A 73 10.77 -43.64 28.03
C PRO A 73 11.04 -42.12 28.10
N ASP A 74 12.32 -41.69 28.02
CA ASP A 74 12.66 -40.28 28.07
C ASP A 74 12.12 -39.53 26.84
N PHE A 75 12.17 -40.16 25.65
CA PHE A 75 11.55 -39.60 24.46
C PHE A 75 10.01 -39.51 24.57
N ALA A 76 9.36 -40.47 25.19
CA ALA A 76 7.92 -40.40 25.42
C ALA A 76 7.54 -39.22 26.33
N ALA A 77 8.39 -38.84 27.28
CA ALA A 77 8.17 -37.69 28.15
C ALA A 77 8.32 -36.34 27.42
N GLU A 78 9.10 -36.30 26.33
CA GLU A 78 9.31 -35.07 25.52
C GLU A 78 8.17 -34.81 24.54
N ILE A 79 7.43 -35.83 24.11
CA ILE A 79 6.35 -35.70 23.09
C ILE A 79 5.39 -34.54 23.36
N PRO A 80 4.82 -34.33 24.57
CA PRO A 80 3.89 -33.23 24.81
C PRO A 80 4.49 -31.84 24.56
N ALA A 81 5.80 -31.68 24.87
CA ALA A 81 6.50 -30.43 24.66
C ALA A 81 6.78 -30.18 23.16
N LEU A 82 7.12 -31.24 22.41
CA LEU A 82 7.34 -31.19 20.96
C LEU A 82 6.03 -30.95 20.21
N GLU A 83 4.92 -31.54 20.64
CA GLU A 83 3.59 -31.24 20.09
C GLU A 83 3.23 -29.77 20.27
N ALA A 84 3.43 -29.22 21.48
CA ALA A 84 3.17 -27.82 21.74
C ALA A 84 4.07 -26.90 20.89
N ALA A 85 5.34 -27.25 20.69
CA ALA A 85 6.27 -26.51 19.86
C ALA A 85 5.86 -26.52 18.36
N ARG A 86 5.47 -27.71 17.83
CA ARG A 86 4.95 -27.85 16.47
C ARG A 86 3.68 -27.04 16.27
N ASP A 87 2.74 -27.09 17.21
CA ASP A 87 1.47 -26.37 17.11
C ASP A 87 1.68 -24.86 17.17
N ALA A 88 2.60 -24.38 17.99
CA ALA A 88 3.00 -22.98 18.03
C ALA A 88 3.65 -22.53 16.72
N ALA A 89 4.54 -23.34 16.14
CA ALA A 89 5.16 -23.07 14.85
C ALA A 89 4.15 -23.08 13.70
N ALA A 90 3.18 -24.02 13.73
CA ALA A 90 2.07 -24.08 12.77
C ALA A 90 1.20 -22.83 12.81
N ALA A 91 0.78 -22.40 14.00
CA ALA A 91 -0.02 -21.18 14.19
C ALA A 91 0.70 -19.93 13.68
N LYS A 92 2.02 -19.83 13.94
CA LYS A 92 2.84 -18.74 13.42
C LYS A 92 2.95 -18.76 11.90
N LEU A 93 3.06 -19.95 11.30
CA LEU A 93 3.10 -20.09 9.84
C LEU A 93 1.76 -19.71 9.21
N GLU A 94 0.62 -20.14 9.78
CA GLU A 94 -0.71 -19.74 9.31
C GLU A 94 -0.87 -18.22 9.30
N GLU A 95 -0.39 -17.56 10.33
CA GLU A 95 -0.37 -16.11 10.40
C GLU A 95 0.43 -15.47 9.26
N LEU A 96 1.62 -16.03 8.94
CA LEU A 96 2.47 -15.54 7.86
C LEU A 96 1.89 -15.80 6.46
N LEU A 97 1.03 -16.81 6.32
CA LEU A 97 0.35 -17.16 5.07
C LEU A 97 -0.91 -16.32 4.81
N LEU A 98 -1.38 -15.54 5.77
CA LEU A 98 -2.51 -14.63 5.54
C LEU A 98 -2.20 -13.67 4.40
N PRO A 99 -3.14 -13.47 3.47
CA PRO A 99 -2.97 -12.51 2.40
C PRO A 99 -2.68 -11.12 2.97
N ARG A 100 -1.53 -10.56 2.64
CA ARG A 100 -1.18 -9.17 2.99
C ARG A 100 -1.80 -8.22 1.98
N ASP A 101 -2.06 -7.00 2.41
CA ASP A 101 -2.45 -5.93 1.49
C ASP A 101 -1.29 -5.69 0.50
N PRO A 102 -1.53 -5.72 -0.82
CA PRO A 102 -0.48 -5.52 -1.82
C PRO A 102 0.17 -4.13 -1.73
N ASN A 103 -0.47 -3.19 -1.04
CA ASN A 103 0.04 -1.83 -0.82
C ASN A 103 0.90 -1.71 0.44
N ASP A 104 0.97 -2.75 1.30
CA ASP A 104 1.68 -2.67 2.58
C ASP A 104 3.17 -2.31 2.48
N ASP A 105 3.79 -2.49 1.32
CA ASP A 105 5.21 -2.12 1.12
C ASP A 105 5.40 -0.72 0.49
N ARG A 106 4.32 0.03 0.32
CA ARG A 106 4.35 1.34 -0.35
C ARG A 106 4.60 2.48 0.62
N ASP A 107 5.09 3.57 0.05
CA ASP A 107 5.07 4.89 0.67
C ASP A 107 3.64 5.46 0.66
N VAL A 108 3.41 6.54 1.40
CA VAL A 108 2.08 7.10 1.66
C VAL A 108 1.99 8.54 1.19
N ILE A 109 0.85 8.88 0.60
CA ILE A 109 0.35 10.25 0.52
C ILE A 109 -0.69 10.42 1.62
N LEU A 110 -0.38 11.33 2.56
CA LEU A 110 -1.24 11.69 3.67
C LEU A 110 -1.84 13.06 3.41
N GLU A 111 -3.17 13.15 3.34
CA GLU A 111 -3.90 14.41 3.20
C GLU A 111 -4.66 14.70 4.50
N VAL A 112 -4.58 15.93 4.99
CA VAL A 112 -5.35 16.37 6.16
C VAL A 112 -6.19 17.58 5.76
N LYS A 113 -7.51 17.48 5.97
CA LYS A 113 -8.47 18.52 5.61
C LYS A 113 -9.22 19.00 6.83
N ALA A 114 -9.32 20.31 6.98
CA ALA A 114 -10.22 20.92 7.96
C ALA A 114 -11.68 20.55 7.66
N GLY A 115 -12.42 20.19 8.70
CA GLY A 115 -13.82 19.80 8.62
C GLY A 115 -14.75 20.74 9.39
N ALA A 116 -15.73 20.17 10.07
CA ALA A 116 -16.67 20.93 10.90
C ALA A 116 -15.96 21.61 12.08
N GLY A 117 -16.04 22.94 12.17
CA GLY A 117 -15.46 23.71 13.29
C GLY A 117 -14.79 25.03 12.91
N GLY A 118 -14.83 25.41 11.62
CA GLY A 118 -14.22 26.67 11.15
C GLY A 118 -12.70 26.71 11.37
N ASP A 119 -12.17 27.84 11.84
CA ASP A 119 -10.73 28.03 12.05
C ASP A 119 -10.13 27.02 13.02
N GLU A 120 -10.89 26.60 14.04
CA GLU A 120 -10.44 25.57 14.99
C GLU A 120 -10.17 24.23 14.31
N SER A 121 -10.94 23.86 13.30
CA SER A 121 -10.69 22.63 12.52
C SER A 121 -9.40 22.73 11.71
N ALA A 122 -9.04 23.92 11.22
CA ALA A 122 -7.78 24.18 10.52
C ALA A 122 -6.56 24.11 11.46
N LEU A 123 -6.69 24.66 12.67
CA LEU A 123 -5.67 24.54 13.72
C LEU A 123 -5.46 23.05 14.10
N PHE A 124 -6.56 22.32 14.27
CA PHE A 124 -6.49 20.89 14.59
C PHE A 124 -5.88 20.06 13.44
N ALA A 125 -6.15 20.41 12.18
CA ALA A 125 -5.47 19.80 11.05
C ALA A 125 -3.94 19.99 11.11
N GLY A 126 -3.49 21.18 11.53
CA GLY A 126 -2.07 21.45 11.79
C GLY A 126 -1.48 20.61 12.93
N ASP A 127 -2.25 20.39 14.00
CA ASP A 127 -1.82 19.52 15.12
C ASP A 127 -1.69 18.07 14.68
N LEU A 128 -2.65 17.55 13.90
CA LEU A 128 -2.60 16.20 13.32
C LEU A 128 -1.39 16.03 12.40
N LEU A 129 -1.16 17.00 11.51
CA LEU A 129 0.02 16.95 10.65
C LEU A 129 1.31 16.88 11.48
N ARG A 130 1.44 17.72 12.51
CA ARG A 130 2.61 17.72 13.39
C ARG A 130 2.79 16.39 14.11
N MET A 131 1.72 15.79 14.56
CA MET A 131 1.70 14.45 15.16
C MET A 131 2.26 13.40 14.20
N TYR A 132 1.77 13.37 12.95
CA TYR A 132 2.25 12.42 11.93
C TYR A 132 3.69 12.70 11.51
N MET A 133 4.11 13.96 11.41
CA MET A 133 5.51 14.30 11.12
C MET A 133 6.45 13.77 12.21
N ARG A 134 6.10 13.94 13.48
CA ARG A 134 6.89 13.41 14.61
C ARG A 134 6.90 11.88 14.65
N TYR A 135 5.78 11.25 14.29
CA TYR A 135 5.73 9.80 14.13
C TYR A 135 6.67 9.34 13.03
N ALA A 136 6.64 10.00 11.88
CA ALA A 136 7.53 9.72 10.76
C ALA A 136 9.02 9.89 11.14
N GLU A 137 9.36 10.93 11.92
CA GLU A 137 10.73 11.13 12.43
C GLU A 137 11.19 9.96 13.30
N LYS A 138 10.34 9.47 14.22
CA LYS A 138 10.65 8.31 15.07
C LYS A 138 10.93 7.04 14.27
N HIS A 139 10.22 6.85 13.15
CA HIS A 139 10.40 5.72 12.25
C HIS A 139 11.47 5.97 11.17
N ASN A 140 12.21 7.10 11.25
CA ASN A 140 13.24 7.49 10.29
C ASN A 140 12.70 7.61 8.84
N TRP A 141 11.43 7.99 8.67
CA TRP A 141 10.85 8.28 7.38
C TRP A 141 11.10 9.72 6.96
N LYS A 142 11.07 10.00 5.66
CA LYS A 142 11.16 11.34 5.09
C LYS A 142 9.76 11.85 4.83
N VAL A 143 9.49 13.11 5.20
CA VAL A 143 8.23 13.79 4.89
C VAL A 143 8.50 14.92 3.91
N GLU A 144 7.73 14.98 2.83
CA GLU A 144 7.79 16.04 1.81
C GLU A 144 6.40 16.65 1.66
N ILE A 145 6.30 17.97 1.76
CA ILE A 145 5.03 18.69 1.51
C ILE A 145 4.81 18.72 -0.01
N ILE A 146 3.64 18.23 -0.45
CA ILE A 146 3.23 18.24 -1.86
C ILE A 146 2.43 19.51 -2.16
N ASP A 147 1.42 19.79 -1.32
CA ASP A 147 0.54 20.95 -1.47
C ASP A 147 0.02 21.38 -0.10
N ALA A 148 -0.22 22.69 0.08
CA ALA A 148 -0.71 23.25 1.34
C ALA A 148 -1.57 24.49 1.09
N THR A 149 -2.75 24.51 1.69
CA THR A 149 -3.62 25.69 1.79
C THR A 149 -3.73 26.09 3.25
N GLU A 150 -3.03 27.18 3.61
CA GLU A 150 -3.02 27.69 4.98
C GLU A 150 -4.33 28.40 5.33
N SER A 151 -4.67 28.45 6.63
CA SER A 151 -5.75 29.26 7.17
C SER A 151 -5.21 30.59 7.70
N GLU A 152 -6.02 31.65 7.64
CA GLU A 152 -5.66 32.99 8.13
C GLU A 152 -5.32 33.02 9.62
N MET A 153 -5.92 32.14 10.42
CA MET A 153 -5.68 32.00 11.86
C MET A 153 -4.57 30.99 12.21
N GLY A 154 -3.85 30.51 11.20
CA GLY A 154 -2.88 29.42 11.34
C GLY A 154 -3.48 28.04 11.10
N GLY A 155 -2.62 27.02 11.00
CA GLY A 155 -3.03 25.67 10.59
C GLY A 155 -3.35 25.58 9.10
N TYR A 156 -4.05 24.51 8.68
CA TYR A 156 -4.26 24.21 7.28
C TYR A 156 -5.74 23.94 6.98
N LYS A 157 -6.25 24.54 5.91
CA LYS A 157 -7.56 24.16 5.33
C LYS A 157 -7.44 22.81 4.63
N ASP A 158 -6.34 22.60 3.93
CA ASP A 158 -5.98 21.38 3.24
C ASP A 158 -4.44 21.26 3.18
N ILE A 159 -3.90 20.11 3.47
CA ILE A 159 -2.47 19.84 3.30
C ILE A 159 -2.24 18.41 2.90
N SER A 160 -1.36 18.22 1.91
CA SER A 160 -0.95 16.92 1.38
C SER A 160 0.55 16.75 1.54
N VAL A 161 0.96 15.63 2.12
CA VAL A 161 2.38 15.29 2.31
C VAL A 161 2.66 13.87 1.83
N ALA A 162 3.84 13.67 1.25
CA ALA A 162 4.38 12.33 0.98
C ALA A 162 5.21 11.88 2.18
N VAL A 163 4.96 10.68 2.68
CA VAL A 163 5.74 10.04 3.75
C VAL A 163 6.43 8.83 3.15
N LYS A 164 7.77 8.88 3.11
CA LYS A 164 8.62 7.91 2.40
C LYS A 164 9.60 7.22 3.33
N SER A 165 9.76 5.91 3.16
CA SER A 165 10.78 5.15 3.85
C SER A 165 12.18 5.51 3.31
N LYS A 166 13.20 5.53 4.18
CA LYS A 166 14.60 5.65 3.78
C LYS A 166 15.16 4.26 3.51
N GLY A 167 15.13 3.84 2.24
CA GLY A 167 15.58 2.52 1.81
C GLY A 167 14.46 1.47 1.88
N THR A 168 14.83 0.18 1.86
CA THR A 168 13.88 -0.92 1.91
C THR A 168 13.44 -1.14 3.36
N ALA A 169 12.16 -0.88 3.64
CA ALA A 169 11.57 -1.15 4.95
C ALA A 169 11.43 -2.67 5.19
N ALA A 170 11.50 -3.08 6.44
CA ALA A 170 11.13 -4.44 6.81
C ALA A 170 9.63 -4.66 6.56
N PRO A 171 9.19 -5.89 6.28
CA PRO A 171 7.78 -6.19 6.05
C PRO A 171 6.89 -5.72 7.21
N GLY A 172 5.90 -4.88 6.92
CA GLY A 172 5.01 -4.29 7.90
C GLY A 172 5.50 -3.00 8.57
N GLU A 173 6.71 -2.53 8.23
CA GLU A 173 7.32 -1.31 8.79
C GLU A 173 7.30 -0.13 7.79
N SER A 174 6.71 -0.31 6.62
CA SER A 174 6.56 0.76 5.63
C SER A 174 5.51 1.79 6.06
N PRO A 175 5.58 3.02 5.54
CA PRO A 175 4.62 4.06 5.88
C PRO A 175 3.16 3.65 5.68
N TYR A 176 2.82 2.99 4.56
CA TYR A 176 1.44 2.58 4.31
C TYR A 176 0.97 1.49 5.28
N ALA A 177 1.78 0.46 5.55
CA ALA A 177 1.41 -0.61 6.47
C ALA A 177 1.05 -0.08 7.86
N ARG A 178 1.76 0.95 8.34
CA ARG A 178 1.54 1.56 9.65
C ARG A 178 0.39 2.57 9.65
N LEU A 179 0.28 3.41 8.61
CA LEU A 179 -0.65 4.55 8.59
C LEU A 179 -2.00 4.25 7.93
N LYS A 180 -2.20 3.13 7.22
CA LYS A 180 -3.43 2.83 6.47
C LYS A 180 -4.71 2.92 7.31
N PHE A 181 -4.64 2.66 8.61
CA PHE A 181 -5.79 2.77 9.51
C PHE A 181 -6.02 4.18 10.06
N GLU A 182 -5.19 5.16 9.72
CA GLU A 182 -5.36 6.55 10.13
C GLU A 182 -6.39 7.31 9.27
N GLY A 183 -6.79 6.75 8.12
CA GLY A 183 -7.79 7.34 7.24
C GLY A 183 -9.18 7.38 7.88
N GLY A 184 -9.79 8.59 7.93
CA GLY A 184 -11.12 8.84 8.46
C GLY A 184 -11.27 10.18 9.15
N VAL A 185 -12.37 10.35 9.90
CA VAL A 185 -12.66 11.60 10.60
C VAL A 185 -12.12 11.58 12.03
N HIS A 186 -11.25 12.53 12.35
CA HIS A 186 -10.68 12.76 13.66
C HIS A 186 -11.43 13.90 14.35
N ARG A 187 -11.90 13.69 15.57
CA ARG A 187 -12.67 14.64 16.35
C ARG A 187 -11.86 15.16 17.51
N VAL A 188 -11.82 16.49 17.69
CA VAL A 188 -11.19 17.15 18.83
C VAL A 188 -12.23 17.74 19.75
N GLN A 189 -11.98 17.71 21.06
CA GLN A 189 -12.73 18.36 22.12
C GLN A 189 -11.74 19.16 22.97
N ARG A 190 -11.75 20.49 22.79
CA ARG A 190 -10.93 21.43 23.56
C ARG A 190 -11.57 22.81 23.59
N VAL A 191 -11.05 23.68 24.41
CA VAL A 191 -11.34 25.12 24.33
C VAL A 191 -10.52 25.68 23.18
N PRO A 192 -11.14 26.18 22.08
CA PRO A 192 -10.40 26.73 20.95
C PRO A 192 -9.63 27.97 21.34
N GLU A 193 -8.52 28.28 20.68
CA GLU A 193 -7.81 29.55 20.83
C GLU A 193 -8.66 30.75 20.42
N THR A 194 -9.67 30.53 19.57
CA THR A 194 -10.65 31.51 19.09
C THR A 194 -11.81 31.77 20.08
N GLU A 195 -11.91 30.98 21.16
CA GLU A 195 -13.02 31.08 22.14
C GLU A 195 -12.64 31.92 23.33
N SER A 196 -13.36 33.03 23.52
CA SER A 196 -13.12 33.99 24.61
C SER A 196 -13.77 33.63 25.95
N GLN A 197 -14.77 32.74 25.98
CA GLN A 197 -15.55 32.39 27.17
C GLN A 197 -15.15 31.02 27.79
N GLY A 198 -14.08 30.39 27.31
CA GLY A 198 -13.56 29.16 27.88
C GLY A 198 -14.47 27.91 27.65
N ARG A 199 -15.40 27.97 26.70
CA ARG A 199 -16.29 26.83 26.40
C ARG A 199 -15.57 25.78 25.58
N ILE A 200 -15.80 24.51 25.91
CA ILE A 200 -15.30 23.39 25.15
C ILE A 200 -16.10 23.26 23.84
N HIS A 201 -15.39 23.30 22.71
CA HIS A 201 -15.97 23.07 21.39
C HIS A 201 -15.56 21.69 20.87
N THR A 202 -16.37 21.20 19.94
CA THR A 202 -16.09 19.96 19.22
C THR A 202 -15.88 20.29 17.76
N SER A 203 -14.66 20.04 17.28
CA SER A 203 -14.29 20.22 15.87
C SER A 203 -13.81 18.91 15.26
N ALA A 204 -13.69 18.86 13.95
CA ALA A 204 -13.27 17.67 13.22
C ALA A 204 -12.34 18.02 12.07
N ALA A 205 -11.41 17.10 11.77
CA ALA A 205 -10.57 17.12 10.58
C ALA A 205 -10.61 15.73 9.93
N GLY A 206 -10.60 15.70 8.60
CA GLY A 206 -10.50 14.47 7.82
C GLY A 206 -9.04 14.13 7.55
N VAL A 207 -8.67 12.88 7.76
CA VAL A 207 -7.37 12.33 7.36
C VAL A 207 -7.61 11.32 6.24
N LEU A 208 -6.83 11.41 5.19
CA LEU A 208 -6.86 10.51 4.05
C LEU A 208 -5.49 9.88 3.88
N ILE A 209 -5.46 8.57 3.71
CA ILE A 209 -4.25 7.79 3.52
C ILE A 209 -4.34 7.06 2.19
N LEU A 210 -3.44 7.39 1.28
CA LEU A 210 -3.36 6.77 -0.03
C LEU A 210 -1.97 6.15 -0.22
N PRO A 211 -1.88 4.95 -0.82
CA PRO A 211 -0.58 4.43 -1.23
C PRO A 211 0.00 5.31 -2.33
N GLU A 212 1.29 5.67 -2.26
CA GLU A 212 1.95 6.39 -3.36
C GLU A 212 1.95 5.49 -4.60
N ALA A 213 1.44 6.00 -5.71
CA ALA A 213 1.42 5.27 -6.97
C ALA A 213 2.85 5.05 -7.48
N GLU A 214 3.15 3.84 -7.92
CA GLU A 214 4.38 3.60 -8.70
C GLU A 214 4.24 4.30 -10.05
N GLU A 215 5.35 4.79 -10.61
CA GLU A 215 5.37 5.30 -11.99
C GLU A 215 4.82 4.20 -12.92
N VAL A 216 3.77 4.54 -13.64
CA VAL A 216 3.13 3.60 -14.57
C VAL A 216 3.98 3.57 -15.83
N ASP A 217 4.95 2.68 -15.88
CA ASP A 217 5.66 2.37 -17.11
C ASP A 217 4.75 1.48 -17.98
N VAL A 218 4.33 2.03 -19.10
CA VAL A 218 3.59 1.27 -20.11
C VAL A 218 4.57 0.69 -21.12
N GLU A 219 4.95 -0.56 -20.92
CA GLU A 219 5.67 -1.33 -21.93
C GLU A 219 4.71 -1.68 -23.08
N LEU A 220 5.03 -1.18 -24.28
CA LEU A 220 4.27 -1.52 -25.48
C LEU A 220 4.79 -2.83 -26.08
N ASN A 221 4.09 -3.93 -25.85
CA ASN A 221 4.39 -5.20 -26.50
C ASN A 221 3.88 -5.16 -27.95
N MET A 222 4.79 -5.27 -28.89
CA MET A 222 4.46 -5.22 -30.33
C MET A 222 3.57 -6.37 -30.81
N ASN A 223 3.51 -7.48 -30.08
CA ASN A 223 2.61 -8.60 -30.39
C ASN A 223 1.13 -8.25 -30.14
N ASP A 224 0.88 -7.25 -29.28
CA ASP A 224 -0.46 -6.76 -28.94
C ASP A 224 -0.91 -5.63 -29.87
N VAL A 225 -0.07 -5.24 -30.84
CA VAL A 225 -0.36 -4.14 -31.76
C VAL A 225 -0.62 -4.69 -33.16
N ARG A 226 -1.86 -4.55 -33.62
CA ARG A 226 -2.20 -4.80 -35.02
C ARG A 226 -1.88 -3.57 -35.86
N VAL A 227 -1.13 -3.77 -36.95
CA VAL A 227 -0.71 -2.73 -37.89
C VAL A 227 -1.48 -2.88 -39.19
N ASP A 228 -2.30 -1.90 -39.55
CA ASP A 228 -3.01 -1.83 -40.80
C ASP A 228 -2.44 -0.68 -41.65
N VAL A 229 -2.14 -0.93 -42.92
CA VAL A 229 -1.62 0.07 -43.86
C VAL A 229 -2.67 0.37 -44.91
N TYR A 230 -2.86 1.65 -45.24
CA TYR A 230 -3.84 2.08 -46.20
C TYR A 230 -3.40 3.36 -46.93
N ARG A 231 -4.16 3.74 -47.97
CA ARG A 231 -3.89 4.96 -48.73
C ARG A 231 -4.26 6.20 -47.92
N SER A 232 -3.37 7.19 -47.92
CA SER A 232 -3.66 8.47 -47.29
C SER A 232 -4.80 9.20 -47.98
N SER A 233 -5.64 9.88 -47.22
CA SER A 233 -6.74 10.73 -47.72
C SER A 233 -6.27 12.19 -47.67
N GLY A 234 -6.36 12.94 -48.79
CA GLY A 234 -6.02 14.36 -48.84
C GLY A 234 -6.21 15.00 -50.20
N PRO A 235 -6.17 16.34 -50.33
CA PRO A 235 -6.27 17.02 -51.58
C PRO A 235 -5.09 16.68 -52.49
N GLY A 236 -5.38 16.04 -53.60
CA GLY A 236 -4.66 15.28 -54.54
C GLY A 236 -3.18 15.62 -54.89
N GLY A 237 -2.43 14.55 -55.12
CA GLY A 237 -1.14 14.46 -55.76
C GLY A 237 -0.87 13.03 -56.16
N GLN A 238 0.04 12.79 -57.10
CA GLN A 238 0.32 11.48 -57.67
C GLN A 238 0.76 10.45 -56.58
N SER A 239 1.45 10.92 -55.49
CA SER A 239 1.91 10.09 -54.39
C SER A 239 0.79 9.66 -53.44
N VAL A 240 -0.27 10.44 -53.24
CA VAL A 240 -1.41 10.15 -52.39
C VAL A 240 -2.27 9.02 -52.99
N ASN A 241 -2.34 8.95 -54.31
CA ASN A 241 -3.19 7.98 -55.04
C ASN A 241 -2.50 6.64 -55.34
N THR A 242 -1.17 6.58 -55.23
CA THR A 242 -0.40 5.38 -55.66
C THR A 242 0.34 4.67 -54.53
N THR A 243 0.48 5.28 -53.34
CA THR A 243 1.31 4.72 -52.26
C THR A 243 0.50 4.55 -50.96
N ASP A 244 0.54 3.35 -50.39
CA ASP A 244 -0.06 3.05 -49.10
C ASP A 244 0.85 3.58 -47.97
N SER A 245 0.84 4.89 -47.73
CA SER A 245 1.70 5.56 -46.74
C SER A 245 1.06 5.74 -45.37
N ALA A 246 -0.28 5.69 -45.28
CA ALA A 246 -1.00 5.85 -44.02
C ALA A 246 -0.96 4.56 -43.18
N VAL A 247 -0.78 4.71 -41.88
CA VAL A 247 -0.69 3.61 -40.92
C VAL A 247 -1.75 3.77 -39.83
N ARG A 248 -2.44 2.66 -39.54
CA ARG A 248 -3.34 2.53 -38.39
C ARG A 248 -2.81 1.48 -37.45
N LEU A 249 -2.64 1.84 -36.21
CA LEU A 249 -2.25 0.91 -35.13
C LEU A 249 -3.45 0.69 -34.21
N THR A 250 -3.75 -0.59 -33.93
CA THR A 250 -4.78 -0.97 -32.97
C THR A 250 -4.15 -1.79 -31.87
N HIS A 251 -4.19 -1.28 -30.63
CA HIS A 251 -3.77 -2.07 -29.48
C HIS A 251 -4.91 -3.00 -29.08
N VAL A 252 -4.74 -4.29 -29.33
CA VAL A 252 -5.79 -5.31 -29.22
C VAL A 252 -6.39 -5.40 -27.81
N PRO A 253 -5.59 -5.40 -26.72
CA PRO A 253 -6.14 -5.55 -25.35
C PRO A 253 -6.99 -4.36 -24.89
N THR A 254 -6.64 -3.13 -25.27
CA THR A 254 -7.38 -1.90 -24.83
C THR A 254 -8.34 -1.38 -25.88
N GLY A 255 -8.24 -1.83 -27.14
CA GLY A 255 -9.03 -1.32 -28.26
C GLY A 255 -8.63 0.09 -28.72
N ILE A 256 -7.57 0.68 -28.20
CA ILE A 256 -7.10 2.02 -28.59
C ILE A 256 -6.58 1.98 -30.02
N VAL A 257 -7.11 2.89 -30.85
CA VAL A 257 -6.74 3.03 -32.26
C VAL A 257 -6.07 4.37 -32.52
N VAL A 258 -4.94 4.33 -33.23
CA VAL A 258 -4.18 5.50 -33.66
C VAL A 258 -3.94 5.42 -35.16
N SER A 259 -4.23 6.51 -35.91
CA SER A 259 -3.96 6.62 -37.33
C SER A 259 -2.99 7.78 -37.59
N CYS A 260 -2.00 7.56 -38.43
CA CYS A 260 -1.04 8.58 -38.83
C CYS A 260 -0.84 8.54 -40.35
N GLN A 261 -0.95 9.74 -41.00
CA GLN A 261 -0.79 9.89 -42.45
C GLN A 261 -0.09 11.20 -42.87
N ASN A 262 0.59 11.85 -41.89
CA ASN A 262 1.14 13.19 -42.08
C ASN A 262 2.42 13.21 -42.94
N GLU A 263 3.13 12.08 -42.96
CA GLU A 263 4.41 11.95 -43.65
C GLU A 263 4.24 11.16 -44.96
N LYS A 264 5.17 11.40 -45.91
CA LYS A 264 5.23 10.65 -47.18
C LYS A 264 5.76 9.22 -46.99
N SER A 265 6.49 8.98 -45.92
CA SER A 265 7.09 7.69 -45.61
C SER A 265 6.21 6.88 -44.64
N GLN A 266 5.86 5.67 -45.05
CA GLN A 266 5.15 4.71 -44.23
C GLN A 266 5.88 4.43 -42.91
N LEU A 267 7.22 4.33 -42.93
CA LEU A 267 8.02 4.06 -41.75
C LEU A 267 7.91 5.19 -40.72
N GLN A 268 8.02 6.46 -41.18
CA GLN A 268 7.87 7.63 -40.32
C GLN A 268 6.46 7.74 -39.73
N ASN A 269 5.41 7.44 -40.52
CA ASN A 269 4.04 7.37 -40.05
C ASN A 269 3.85 6.26 -38.99
N LYS A 270 4.49 5.10 -39.15
CA LYS A 270 4.47 4.01 -38.17
C LYS A 270 5.15 4.42 -36.86
N GLU A 271 6.32 5.04 -36.92
CA GLU A 271 7.04 5.51 -35.73
C GLU A 271 6.24 6.61 -34.97
N SER A 272 5.66 7.56 -35.71
CA SER A 272 4.81 8.59 -35.14
C SER A 272 3.54 8.00 -34.51
N ALA A 273 2.89 7.04 -35.17
CA ALA A 273 1.74 6.34 -34.63
C ALA A 273 2.07 5.54 -33.36
N LEU A 274 3.23 4.88 -33.29
CA LEU A 274 3.71 4.16 -32.09
C LEU A 274 3.96 5.14 -30.94
N ARG A 275 4.52 6.30 -31.19
CA ARG A 275 4.71 7.34 -30.16
C ARG A 275 3.38 7.84 -29.61
N ILE A 276 2.41 8.10 -30.48
CA ILE A 276 1.07 8.54 -30.09
C ILE A 276 0.34 7.42 -29.31
N LEU A 277 0.50 6.16 -29.74
CA LEU A 277 -0.12 5.01 -29.08
C LEU A 277 0.42 4.85 -27.66
N ARG A 278 1.74 4.94 -27.45
CA ARG A 278 2.35 4.92 -26.11
C ARG A 278 1.80 6.03 -25.21
N ALA A 279 1.72 7.26 -25.73
CA ALA A 279 1.16 8.38 -24.97
C ALA A 279 -0.31 8.17 -24.58
N ARG A 280 -1.14 7.60 -25.48
CA ARG A 280 -2.55 7.31 -25.19
C ARG A 280 -2.71 6.17 -24.19
N LEU A 281 -1.89 5.12 -24.28
CA LEU A 281 -1.89 4.02 -23.31
C LEU A 281 -1.49 4.50 -21.93
N LEU A 282 -0.47 5.36 -21.84
CA LEU A 282 -0.06 5.98 -20.58
C LEU A 282 -1.18 6.83 -19.98
N ALA A 283 -1.84 7.66 -20.79
CA ALA A 283 -2.97 8.48 -20.33
C ALA A 283 -4.15 7.62 -19.84
N ASP A 284 -4.51 6.54 -20.54
CA ASP A 284 -5.57 5.62 -20.14
C ASP A 284 -5.23 4.88 -18.82
N ALA A 285 -3.97 4.48 -18.67
CA ALA A 285 -3.49 3.85 -17.43
C ALA A 285 -3.50 4.83 -16.24
N GLN A 286 -3.11 6.08 -16.47
CA GLN A 286 -3.16 7.15 -15.46
C GLN A 286 -4.61 7.47 -15.06
N GLU A 287 -5.54 7.57 -16.03
CA GLU A 287 -6.97 7.81 -15.76
C GLU A 287 -7.58 6.68 -14.93
N LYS A 288 -7.26 5.41 -15.24
CA LYS A 288 -7.70 4.25 -14.45
C LYS A 288 -7.14 4.27 -13.03
N ALA A 289 -5.85 4.60 -12.87
CA ALA A 289 -5.23 4.72 -11.55
C ALA A 289 -5.87 5.85 -10.73
N GLU A 290 -6.14 7.00 -11.36
CA GLU A 290 -6.82 8.13 -10.70
C GLU A 290 -8.27 7.81 -10.32
N ALA A 291 -9.00 7.06 -11.16
CA ALA A 291 -10.36 6.61 -10.84
C ALA A 291 -10.38 5.69 -9.61
N ILE A 292 -9.41 4.78 -9.49
CA ILE A 292 -9.24 3.90 -8.32
C ILE A 292 -8.95 4.76 -7.08
N ALA A 293 -7.95 5.65 -7.15
CA ALA A 293 -7.60 6.54 -6.05
C ALA A 293 -8.78 7.44 -5.62
N SER A 294 -9.57 7.93 -6.59
CA SER A 294 -10.78 8.72 -6.31
C SER A 294 -11.86 7.90 -5.60
N ALA A 295 -12.02 6.61 -5.97
CA ALA A 295 -12.95 5.71 -5.30
C ALA A 295 -12.50 5.41 -3.86
N GLU A 296 -11.21 5.19 -3.63
CA GLU A 296 -10.61 5.00 -2.30
C GLU A 296 -10.79 6.25 -1.43
N ARG A 297 -10.54 7.46 -1.98
CA ARG A 297 -10.81 8.73 -1.29
C ARG A 297 -12.25 8.81 -0.79
N LYS A 298 -13.22 8.50 -1.64
CA LYS A 298 -14.65 8.54 -1.30
C LYS A 298 -15.03 7.49 -0.24
N SER A 299 -14.33 6.37 -0.19
CA SER A 299 -14.60 5.31 0.81
C SER A 299 -14.12 5.68 2.21
N GLN A 300 -12.99 6.39 2.31
CA GLN A 300 -12.39 6.76 3.60
C GLN A 300 -13.07 7.96 4.25
N VAL A 301 -13.43 8.97 3.46
CA VAL A 301 -14.03 10.22 3.97
C VAL A 301 -15.20 10.61 3.08
N ARG A 302 -16.42 10.32 3.51
CA ARG A 302 -17.66 10.73 2.80
C ARG A 302 -17.99 12.18 3.02
N THR A 303 -18.09 12.56 4.29
CA THR A 303 -18.28 13.92 4.78
C THR A 303 -17.35 14.10 5.97
N VAL A 304 -16.70 15.25 6.11
CA VAL A 304 -15.88 15.50 7.32
C VAL A 304 -16.80 15.97 8.46
N ASP A 305 -17.83 15.16 8.75
CA ASP A 305 -18.77 15.41 9.85
C ASP A 305 -18.28 14.72 11.13
N ARG A 306 -18.47 15.39 12.26
CA ARG A 306 -18.11 14.87 13.62
C ARG A 306 -18.85 13.61 14.02
N SER A 307 -19.93 13.24 13.35
CA SER A 307 -20.69 12.00 13.59
C SER A 307 -19.97 10.76 13.06
N GLU A 308 -19.20 10.89 11.97
CA GLU A 308 -18.46 9.79 11.32
C GLU A 308 -17.08 9.51 11.93
N ARG A 309 -16.83 10.01 13.15
CA ARG A 309 -15.53 9.93 13.81
C ARG A 309 -15.00 8.50 13.98
N ILE A 310 -13.76 8.30 13.58
CA ILE A 310 -12.99 7.09 13.93
C ILE A 310 -12.29 7.26 15.29
N ARG A 311 -11.84 8.51 15.61
CA ARG A 311 -11.04 8.81 16.79
C ARG A 311 -11.46 10.12 17.47
N THR A 312 -11.30 10.17 18.78
CA THR A 312 -11.57 11.39 19.59
C THR A 312 -10.36 11.76 20.42
N TYR A 313 -9.98 13.02 20.32
CA TYR A 313 -8.92 13.70 21.08
C TYR A 313 -9.57 14.61 22.10
N ASN A 314 -9.59 14.21 23.37
CA ASN A 314 -10.22 14.94 24.48
C ASN A 314 -9.14 15.59 25.34
N PHE A 315 -8.90 16.88 25.11
CA PHE A 315 -7.87 17.67 25.82
C PHE A 315 -8.16 17.84 27.31
N PRO A 316 -9.39 18.19 27.75
CA PRO A 316 -9.69 18.35 29.18
C PRO A 316 -9.39 17.10 30.01
N GLU A 317 -9.53 15.91 29.43
CA GLU A 317 -9.29 14.64 30.11
C GLU A 317 -7.92 14.03 29.77
N ASN A 318 -7.11 14.71 28.99
CA ASN A 318 -5.85 14.18 28.40
C ASN A 318 -6.02 12.78 27.80
N ARG A 319 -7.18 12.53 27.19
CA ARG A 319 -7.61 11.20 26.73
C ARG A 319 -7.72 11.12 25.21
N ILE A 320 -7.19 10.05 24.65
CA ILE A 320 -7.44 9.62 23.27
C ILE A 320 -8.31 8.38 23.26
N SER A 321 -9.22 8.28 22.29
CA SER A 321 -10.08 7.10 22.11
C SER A 321 -10.23 6.78 20.63
N ASP A 322 -9.92 5.53 20.23
CA ASP A 322 -10.26 5.00 18.91
C ASP A 322 -11.53 4.14 19.04
N HIS A 323 -12.56 4.53 18.28
CA HIS A 323 -13.89 3.93 18.41
C HIS A 323 -14.04 2.60 17.68
N ARG A 324 -13.14 2.30 16.76
CA ARG A 324 -13.19 1.05 15.96
C ARG A 324 -12.82 -0.18 16.80
N VAL A 325 -11.84 -0.01 17.68
CA VAL A 325 -11.27 -1.09 18.51
C VAL A 325 -11.49 -0.85 20.02
N ASN A 326 -12.29 0.17 20.38
CA ASN A 326 -12.51 0.59 21.77
C ASN A 326 -11.22 0.93 22.55
N TYR A 327 -10.17 1.33 21.84
CA TYR A 327 -8.93 1.78 22.47
C TYR A 327 -9.14 3.08 23.24
N LYS A 328 -8.60 3.17 24.47
CA LYS A 328 -8.64 4.38 25.31
C LYS A 328 -7.33 4.49 26.08
N ALA A 329 -6.71 5.66 26.04
CA ALA A 329 -5.50 5.96 26.80
C ALA A 329 -5.53 7.42 27.29
N ASN A 330 -4.93 7.69 28.46
CA ASN A 330 -4.84 9.02 29.08
C ASN A 330 -3.43 9.61 28.85
N ASN A 331 -2.99 9.63 27.59
CA ASN A 331 -1.66 10.07 27.16
C ASN A 331 -1.73 10.93 25.90
N LEU A 332 -2.78 11.74 25.74
CA LEU A 332 -3.01 12.57 24.56
C LEU A 332 -1.80 13.42 24.20
N ASP A 333 -1.12 14.00 25.19
CA ASP A 333 0.08 14.82 24.98
C ASP A 333 1.22 14.01 24.32
N ALA A 334 1.42 12.75 24.74
CA ALA A 334 2.41 11.86 24.14
C ALA A 334 2.03 11.50 22.69
N VAL A 335 0.74 11.21 22.45
CA VAL A 335 0.21 10.90 21.13
C VAL A 335 0.40 12.07 20.17
N LEU A 336 0.07 13.30 20.55
CA LEU A 336 0.30 14.50 19.74
C LEU A 336 1.80 14.79 19.50
N ASN A 337 2.67 14.20 20.33
CA ASN A 337 4.11 14.18 20.13
C ASN A 337 4.61 12.95 19.32
N GLY A 338 3.71 12.27 18.63
CA GLY A 338 4.04 11.17 17.72
C GLY A 338 4.23 9.82 18.41
N ASP A 339 3.58 9.58 19.56
CA ASP A 339 3.57 8.28 20.24
C ASP A 339 2.30 7.51 19.88
N LEU A 340 2.32 6.93 18.66
CA LEU A 340 1.17 6.25 18.05
C LEU A 340 1.28 4.72 18.06
N ASP A 341 2.45 4.17 18.41
CA ASP A 341 2.74 2.75 18.19
C ASP A 341 1.76 1.80 18.86
N ASP A 342 1.42 2.02 20.15
CA ASP A 342 0.48 1.15 20.88
C ASP A 342 -0.92 1.13 20.23
N MET A 343 -1.37 2.29 19.78
CA MET A 343 -2.68 2.43 19.15
C MET A 343 -2.69 1.81 17.76
N ILE A 344 -1.65 2.06 16.96
CA ILE A 344 -1.49 1.47 15.62
C ILE A 344 -1.37 -0.05 15.73
N GLN A 345 -0.58 -0.55 16.71
CA GLN A 345 -0.45 -1.98 16.94
C GLN A 345 -1.80 -2.63 17.30
N THR A 346 -2.60 -1.98 18.14
CA THR A 346 -3.95 -2.45 18.47
C THR A 346 -4.86 -2.57 17.24
N LEU A 347 -4.75 -1.61 16.30
CA LEU A 347 -5.50 -1.63 15.04
C LEU A 347 -5.02 -2.74 14.12
N LEU A 348 -3.70 -2.93 14.01
CA LEU A 348 -3.09 -4.02 13.23
C LEU A 348 -3.49 -5.40 13.77
N ASP A 349 -3.49 -5.58 15.08
CA ASP A 349 -3.89 -6.83 15.73
C ASP A 349 -5.38 -7.13 15.52
N ALA A 350 -6.25 -6.11 15.57
CA ALA A 350 -7.67 -6.26 15.29
C ALA A 350 -7.94 -6.63 13.82
N ASP A 351 -7.24 -6.00 12.86
CA ASP A 351 -7.33 -6.34 11.44
C ASP A 351 -6.87 -7.78 11.19
N LYS A 352 -5.74 -8.17 11.78
CA LYS A 352 -5.21 -9.53 11.71
C LYS A 352 -6.22 -10.55 12.26
N ALA A 353 -6.82 -10.28 13.42
CA ALA A 353 -7.84 -11.16 14.01
C ALA A 353 -9.08 -11.29 13.10
N ALA A 354 -9.51 -10.19 12.47
CA ALA A 354 -10.62 -10.19 11.52
C ALA A 354 -10.30 -11.01 10.25
N ARG A 355 -9.08 -10.93 9.73
CA ARG A 355 -8.63 -11.74 8.56
C ARG A 355 -8.56 -13.22 8.89
N LEU A 356 -8.05 -13.59 10.06
CA LEU A 356 -8.03 -14.98 10.53
C LEU A 356 -9.45 -15.54 10.65
N ALA A 357 -10.39 -14.77 11.21
CA ALA A 357 -11.79 -15.18 11.35
C ALA A 357 -12.48 -15.37 9.99
N ASN A 358 -12.10 -14.62 8.96
CA ASN A 358 -12.66 -14.74 7.61
C ASN A 358 -11.99 -15.83 6.75
N ALA A 359 -10.82 -16.33 7.14
CA ALA A 359 -10.08 -17.38 6.44
C ALA A 359 -10.48 -18.80 6.89
N ASN A 360 -11.16 -18.93 8.02
CA ASN A 360 -11.77 -20.16 8.56
C ASN A 360 -13.24 -20.28 8.17
#